data_aa30bea86f70fbca86e3f731405ae4f1
#
_entry.id   aa30bea86f70fbca86e3f731405ae4f1
#
_cell.length_a   1.000
_cell.length_b   1.000
_cell.length_c   1.000
_cell.angle_alpha   90.00
_cell.angle_beta   90.00
_cell.angle_gamma   90.00
#
_symmetry.space_group_name_H-M   'P 1'
#
loop_
_entity.id
_entity.type
_entity.pdbx_description
1 polymer ?
#
loop_
_entity_poly.entity_id
_entity_poly.type
_entity_poly.pdbx_seq_one_letter_code
_entity_poly.pdbx_strand_id
1 'polypeptide(L)'
;MNKKNPIFRNVSLPSPREERGWASLQRWGWALFLSLTLTACGNNDEDTTKKNTDNEKAATISDDYEYELPVVFHVLYKDANDALQNPKQTRLSLIIDSVNALYKRNGMNITFKMATNDENGRKLEEPGVIRHPVDFDDYDSNDFLQKNSKYAEYTQNLRKFINIYLFKFKESKDAIVRGISVMPVMTKEHQLEGLNDTTSTFFNGVRRFTNPWGICINNIFIDQSQKWGYVNPNCAWSTLAHELGHYIGLFHTFSEEDCEGTDYCSDTKSCNYQAYMKTIEDFLKGLSDQEKLFLTSFYDLPPRTECQTGEDYYADNIMDYIYTLCSNISKEQRARTRHVLNYCPLMPGLKKEEATTRAGESPEPTPTLFRPRLSNCPPARHFQAKENITTN
;
A
#
# COMPACT_ATOMS: atom_id res chain seq x y z
N MET A 1 4.81 -46.25 -33.53
CA MET A 1 4.59 -44.91 -34.07
C MET A 1 5.15 -43.89 -33.07
N ASN A 2 6.30 -43.32 -33.43
CA ASN A 2 7.08 -42.41 -32.59
C ASN A 2 6.40 -41.04 -32.48
N LYS A 3 6.04 -40.61 -31.29
CA LYS A 3 5.79 -39.21 -31.02
C LYS A 3 7.02 -38.60 -30.35
N LYS A 4 7.66 -37.70 -31.09
CA LYS A 4 8.82 -36.92 -30.71
C LYS A 4 8.45 -35.94 -29.63
N ASN A 5 9.19 -35.94 -28.51
CA ASN A 5 9.21 -34.88 -27.53
C ASN A 5 9.82 -33.61 -28.12
N PRO A 6 9.31 -32.44 -27.84
CA PRO A 6 9.95 -31.18 -28.21
C PRO A 6 11.11 -30.87 -27.25
N ILE A 7 12.17 -30.72 -27.85
CA ILE A 7 13.52 -30.26 -27.60
C ILE A 7 13.60 -29.15 -26.55
N PHE A 8 14.30 -29.47 -25.46
CA PHE A 8 14.94 -28.45 -24.63
C PHE A 8 16.03 -27.75 -25.45
N ARG A 9 15.81 -26.49 -25.80
CA ARG A 9 16.88 -25.64 -26.32
C ARG A 9 17.77 -25.22 -25.14
N ASN A 10 18.99 -25.68 -25.15
CA ASN A 10 20.08 -25.15 -24.33
C ASN A 10 20.29 -23.67 -24.67
N VAL A 11 19.81 -22.81 -23.82
CA VAL A 11 20.23 -21.41 -23.79
C VAL A 11 21.41 -21.34 -22.83
N SER A 12 22.60 -21.23 -23.38
CA SER A 12 23.81 -20.97 -22.63
C SER A 12 23.73 -19.61 -21.99
N LEU A 13 23.71 -19.58 -20.66
CA LEU A 13 23.84 -18.37 -19.87
C LEU A 13 25.22 -17.75 -20.08
N PRO A 14 25.35 -16.43 -20.25
CA PRO A 14 26.64 -15.78 -20.22
C PRO A 14 27.24 -15.84 -18.81
N SER A 15 28.52 -16.22 -18.73
CA SER A 15 29.30 -16.27 -17.49
C SER A 15 29.37 -14.89 -16.79
N PRO A 16 29.42 -14.84 -15.45
CA PRO A 16 29.61 -13.60 -14.73
C PRO A 16 31.01 -13.02 -15.06
N ARG A 17 31.06 -11.87 -15.69
CA ARG A 17 32.28 -11.07 -15.79
C ARG A 17 32.63 -10.57 -14.40
N GLU A 18 33.82 -10.90 -13.99
CA GLU A 18 34.51 -10.33 -12.85
C GLU A 18 34.56 -8.79 -12.96
N GLU A 19 33.86 -8.09 -12.08
CA GLU A 19 34.16 -6.70 -11.79
C GLU A 19 35.12 -6.63 -10.60
N ARG A 20 36.42 -6.66 -10.96
CA ARG A 20 37.48 -6.18 -10.05
C ARG A 20 37.70 -4.70 -10.30
N GLY A 21 37.59 -3.94 -9.24
CA GLY A 21 38.40 -2.73 -9.09
C GLY A 21 37.70 -1.41 -9.25
N TRP A 22 37.31 -0.81 -8.14
CA TRP A 22 37.47 0.63 -7.91
C TRP A 22 37.66 0.83 -6.40
N ALA A 23 38.91 0.71 -5.99
CA ALA A 23 39.37 1.24 -4.72
C ALA A 23 40.24 2.46 -5.02
N SER A 24 40.17 3.45 -4.14
CA SER A 24 41.09 4.57 -3.94
C SER A 24 41.02 5.74 -4.91
N LEU A 25 40.48 6.84 -4.39
CA LEU A 25 41.15 8.14 -4.43
C LEU A 25 40.57 9.02 -3.30
N GLN A 26 41.20 8.91 -2.13
CA GLN A 26 41.21 10.00 -1.16
C GLN A 26 42.25 11.00 -1.63
N ARG A 27 41.95 12.29 -1.58
CA ARG A 27 42.75 13.35 -0.95
C ARG A 27 42.62 14.71 -1.64
N TRP A 28 42.47 15.72 -0.75
CA TRP A 28 42.89 17.11 -0.81
C TRP A 28 42.01 18.14 -1.55
N GLY A 29 41.62 19.13 -0.76
CA GLY A 29 41.21 20.43 -1.26
C GLY A 29 40.55 21.30 -0.20
N TRP A 30 41.32 21.85 0.74
CA TRP A 30 40.93 22.98 1.59
C TRP A 30 41.01 24.29 0.78
N ALA A 31 39.99 25.12 0.84
CA ALA A 31 40.02 26.56 0.65
C ALA A 31 38.68 27.12 1.15
N LEU A 32 38.57 27.76 2.25
CA LEU A 32 38.88 29.10 2.75
C LEU A 32 38.32 30.25 1.91
N PHE A 33 37.62 31.14 2.68
CA PHE A 33 37.30 32.56 2.43
C PHE A 33 35.84 32.82 1.97
N LEU A 34 35.16 33.85 2.44
CA LEU A 34 35.43 35.03 3.28
C LEU A 34 34.13 35.55 3.86
N SER A 35 34.14 35.98 5.06
CA SER A 35 33.12 36.77 5.75
C SER A 35 33.08 38.20 5.19
N LEU A 36 31.91 38.73 4.95
CA LEU A 36 31.69 40.17 4.86
C LEU A 36 30.50 40.55 5.77
N THR A 37 30.88 41.11 6.89
CA THR A 37 30.01 41.85 7.81
C THR A 37 29.75 43.24 7.23
N LEU A 38 28.49 43.64 7.14
CA LEU A 38 28.14 45.05 7.08
C LEU A 38 27.13 45.32 8.17
N THR A 39 27.59 46.00 9.19
CA THR A 39 26.81 46.69 10.22
C THR A 39 26.23 47.96 9.61
N ALA A 40 24.94 48.18 9.86
CA ALA A 40 24.37 49.52 9.86
C ALA A 40 23.34 49.59 10.99
N CYS A 41 23.62 50.43 11.96
CA CYS A 41 22.69 50.89 13.00
C CYS A 41 21.67 51.84 12.42
N GLY A 42 20.47 51.80 12.98
CA GLY A 42 19.44 52.82 12.82
C GLY A 42 18.30 52.55 13.79
N ASN A 43 18.31 53.21 14.92
CA ASN A 43 17.18 53.30 15.84
C ASN A 43 16.03 54.02 15.17
N ASN A 44 14.80 53.54 15.41
CA ASN A 44 13.68 54.38 15.86
C ASN A 44 12.52 53.52 16.33
N ASP A 45 12.11 53.82 17.56
CA ASP A 45 10.88 53.37 18.22
C ASP A 45 9.67 53.88 17.47
N GLU A 46 8.75 53.00 17.14
CA GLU A 46 7.32 53.33 17.10
C GLU A 46 6.48 52.07 17.30
N ASP A 47 5.78 52.05 18.40
CA ASP A 47 4.73 51.12 18.81
C ASP A 47 3.57 51.14 17.81
N THR A 48 3.37 50.08 17.08
CA THR A 48 2.10 49.81 16.38
C THR A 48 1.79 48.32 16.42
N THR A 49 0.80 47.98 17.23
CA THR A 49 0.07 46.72 17.23
C THR A 49 -0.31 46.32 15.79
N LYS A 50 0.50 45.51 15.13
CA LYS A 50 0.12 44.85 13.89
C LYS A 50 -0.54 43.53 14.22
N LYS A 51 -1.86 43.47 13.99
CA LYS A 51 -2.61 42.26 13.77
C LYS A 51 -1.89 41.46 12.70
N ASN A 52 -1.33 40.30 13.07
CA ASN A 52 -0.88 39.30 12.12
C ASN A 52 -2.12 38.72 11.42
N THR A 53 -2.41 39.25 10.27
CA THR A 53 -3.21 38.53 9.26
C THR A 53 -2.26 37.63 8.51
N ASP A 54 -2.06 36.43 9.02
CA ASP A 54 -1.42 35.35 8.30
C ASP A 54 -2.32 34.92 7.12
N ASN A 55 -2.19 35.64 6.01
CA ASN A 55 -2.57 35.15 4.71
C ASN A 55 -1.53 34.06 4.33
N GLU A 56 -1.66 32.85 4.84
CA GLU A 56 -1.00 31.71 4.24
C GLU A 56 -1.54 31.54 2.81
N LYS A 57 -0.75 32.02 1.83
CA LYS A 57 -0.93 31.66 0.44
C LYS A 57 -0.98 30.16 0.36
N ALA A 58 -2.04 29.59 -0.23
CA ALA A 58 -2.11 28.18 -0.57
C ALA A 58 -0.79 27.79 -1.25
N ALA A 59 -0.04 26.89 -0.60
CA ALA A 59 1.24 26.45 -1.12
C ALA A 59 1.00 25.76 -2.47
N THR A 60 1.62 26.23 -3.52
CA THR A 60 1.58 25.56 -4.81
C THR A 60 2.38 24.28 -4.71
N ILE A 61 1.70 23.15 -4.53
CA ILE A 61 2.36 21.83 -4.47
C ILE A 61 2.91 21.52 -5.86
N SER A 62 4.23 21.39 -5.98
CA SER A 62 4.88 20.97 -7.23
C SER A 62 4.60 19.49 -7.55
N ASP A 63 4.77 19.09 -8.80
CA ASP A 63 4.51 17.70 -9.22
C ASP A 63 5.54 16.72 -8.65
N ASP A 64 6.71 17.20 -8.24
CA ASP A 64 7.79 16.46 -7.60
C ASP A 64 7.74 16.52 -6.05
N TYR A 65 6.73 17.17 -5.46
CA TYR A 65 6.55 17.21 -4.00
C TYR A 65 6.52 15.80 -3.40
N GLU A 66 7.37 15.54 -2.42
CA GLU A 66 7.39 14.27 -1.70
C GLU A 66 6.39 14.29 -0.55
N TYR A 67 5.39 13.41 -0.60
CA TYR A 67 4.42 13.24 0.47
C TYR A 67 5.00 12.39 1.59
N GLU A 68 4.99 12.89 2.81
CA GLU A 68 5.20 12.10 4.02
C GLU A 68 3.84 11.81 4.66
N LEU A 69 3.46 10.53 4.67
CA LEU A 69 2.14 10.08 5.13
C LEU A 69 2.27 9.30 6.43
N PRO A 70 1.79 9.86 7.57
CA PRO A 70 1.83 9.16 8.85
C PRO A 70 0.91 7.93 8.84
N VAL A 71 1.45 6.78 9.26
CA VAL A 71 0.71 5.53 9.42
C VAL A 71 0.64 5.10 10.87
N VAL A 72 -0.49 4.48 11.24
CA VAL A 72 -0.69 3.87 12.56
C VAL A 72 -1.22 2.45 12.38
N PHE A 73 -0.49 1.48 12.94
CA PHE A 73 -0.96 0.12 13.09
C PHE A 73 -1.80 -0.02 14.34
N HIS A 74 -3.04 -0.43 14.17
CA HIS A 74 -3.92 -0.88 15.23
C HIS A 74 -3.79 -2.40 15.33
N VAL A 75 -3.00 -2.87 16.29
CA VAL A 75 -2.78 -4.30 16.52
C VAL A 75 -3.87 -4.82 17.43
N LEU A 76 -4.79 -5.62 16.87
CA LEU A 76 -5.90 -6.22 17.61
C LEU A 76 -5.51 -7.65 17.98
N TYR A 77 -5.37 -7.94 19.28
CA TYR A 77 -4.88 -9.22 19.76
C TYR A 77 -5.73 -9.76 20.92
N LYS A 78 -5.89 -11.06 20.97
CA LYS A 78 -6.51 -11.78 22.11
C LYS A 78 -5.44 -12.39 23.01
N ASP A 79 -4.38 -12.94 22.41
CA ASP A 79 -3.22 -13.45 23.15
C ASP A 79 -2.00 -12.53 22.93
N ALA A 80 -1.57 -11.87 24.01
CA ALA A 80 -0.42 -10.98 23.99
C ALA A 80 0.92 -11.70 23.72
N ASN A 81 0.98 -13.03 23.94
CA ASN A 81 2.19 -13.83 23.74
C ASN A 81 2.26 -14.44 22.33
N ASP A 82 1.17 -14.41 21.57
CA ASP A 82 1.16 -14.87 20.17
C ASP A 82 1.82 -13.83 19.27
N ALA A 83 2.98 -14.16 18.71
CA ALA A 83 3.74 -13.24 17.84
C ALA A 83 3.02 -12.89 16.55
N LEU A 84 2.07 -13.70 16.07
CA LEU A 84 1.23 -13.37 14.91
C LEU A 84 0.16 -12.35 15.27
N GLN A 85 -0.48 -12.51 16.45
CA GLN A 85 -1.49 -11.57 16.91
C GLN A 85 -0.89 -10.27 17.42
N ASN A 86 0.27 -10.36 18.09
CA ASN A 86 0.92 -9.24 18.76
C ASN A 86 2.39 -9.07 18.31
N PRO A 87 2.64 -8.82 17.03
CA PRO A 87 3.99 -8.71 16.48
C PRO A 87 4.74 -7.54 17.09
N LYS A 88 6.06 -7.65 17.17
CA LYS A 88 6.94 -6.58 17.66
C LYS A 88 6.86 -5.36 16.73
N GLN A 89 6.94 -4.16 17.31
CA GLN A 89 6.99 -2.90 16.55
C GLN A 89 8.09 -2.89 15.47
N THR A 90 9.26 -3.45 15.76
CA THR A 90 10.36 -3.55 14.80
C THR A 90 9.99 -4.35 13.55
N ARG A 91 9.11 -5.38 13.68
CA ARG A 91 8.61 -6.13 12.53
C ARG A 91 7.71 -5.27 11.64
N LEU A 92 6.83 -4.49 12.25
CA LEU A 92 5.93 -3.57 11.55
C LEU A 92 6.72 -2.45 10.85
N SER A 93 7.77 -1.93 11.51
CA SER A 93 8.67 -0.94 10.90
C SER A 93 9.36 -1.51 9.65
N LEU A 94 9.91 -2.72 9.70
CA LEU A 94 10.54 -3.37 8.55
C LEU A 94 9.58 -3.58 7.36
N ILE A 95 8.29 -3.81 7.63
CA ILE A 95 7.27 -3.89 6.59
C ILE A 95 7.11 -2.52 5.91
N ILE A 96 6.99 -1.44 6.67
CA ILE A 96 6.90 -0.08 6.13
C ILE A 96 8.16 0.30 5.36
N ASP A 97 9.36 -0.06 5.85
CA ASP A 97 10.62 0.20 5.14
C ASP A 97 10.66 -0.50 3.78
N SER A 98 10.15 -1.74 3.70
CA SER A 98 10.06 -2.50 2.45
C SER A 98 9.06 -1.87 1.47
N VAL A 99 7.91 -1.40 1.96
CA VAL A 99 6.93 -0.65 1.16
C VAL A 99 7.54 0.64 0.63
N ASN A 100 8.21 1.40 1.48
CA ASN A 100 8.89 2.64 1.09
C ASN A 100 9.98 2.41 0.04
N ALA A 101 10.74 1.33 0.16
CA ALA A 101 11.75 0.96 -0.83
C ALA A 101 11.13 0.68 -2.20
N LEU A 102 9.96 -0.01 -2.24
CA LEU A 102 9.21 -0.26 -3.47
C LEU A 102 8.69 1.05 -4.08
N TYR A 103 8.02 1.87 -3.29
CA TYR A 103 7.42 3.13 -3.75
C TYR A 103 8.49 4.11 -4.24
N LYS A 104 9.61 4.23 -3.51
CA LYS A 104 10.75 5.06 -3.92
C LYS A 104 11.36 4.60 -5.26
N ARG A 105 11.59 3.29 -5.40
CA ARG A 105 12.13 2.72 -6.66
C ARG A 105 11.25 3.01 -7.87
N ASN A 106 9.94 3.11 -7.65
CA ASN A 106 8.95 3.43 -8.68
C ASN A 106 8.68 4.94 -8.84
N GLY A 107 9.43 5.81 -8.15
CA GLY A 107 9.29 7.27 -8.28
C GLY A 107 7.92 7.80 -7.84
N MET A 108 7.31 7.18 -6.82
CA MET A 108 5.99 7.58 -6.33
C MET A 108 6.01 8.93 -5.61
N ASN A 109 7.17 9.38 -5.13
CA ASN A 109 7.31 10.56 -4.27
C ASN A 109 6.36 10.50 -3.05
N ILE A 110 6.30 9.31 -2.44
CA ILE A 110 5.51 9.02 -1.24
C ILE A 110 6.40 8.25 -0.27
N THR A 111 6.42 8.70 0.98
CA THR A 111 7.07 8.01 2.09
C THR A 111 6.07 7.81 3.23
N PHE A 112 5.85 6.58 3.64
CA PHE A 112 5.02 6.26 4.80
C PHE A 112 5.88 6.33 6.07
N LYS A 113 5.42 7.08 7.06
CA LYS A 113 6.13 7.32 8.33
C LYS A 113 5.38 6.70 9.50
N MET A 114 6.02 5.88 10.29
CA MET A 114 5.47 5.43 11.56
C MET A 114 5.20 6.65 12.45
N ALA A 115 3.93 6.90 12.81
CA ALA A 115 3.53 8.07 13.57
C ALA A 115 4.19 8.08 14.97
N THR A 116 4.69 9.22 15.41
CA THR A 116 5.29 9.35 16.75
C THR A 116 4.27 9.75 17.81
N ASN A 117 3.19 10.39 17.40
CA ASN A 117 2.14 10.90 18.27
C ASN A 117 0.77 10.43 17.79
N ASP A 118 -0.20 10.37 18.70
CA ASP A 118 -1.61 10.14 18.38
C ASP A 118 -2.27 11.41 17.79
N GLU A 119 -3.56 11.32 17.44
CA GLU A 119 -4.33 12.46 16.90
C GLU A 119 -4.41 13.67 17.83
N ASN A 120 -4.24 13.47 19.14
CA ASN A 120 -4.27 14.51 20.18
C ASN A 120 -2.87 15.07 20.49
N GLY A 121 -1.82 14.63 19.75
CA GLY A 121 -0.44 15.07 19.93
C GLY A 121 0.28 14.39 21.10
N ARG A 122 -0.30 13.35 21.73
CA ARG A 122 0.36 12.59 22.80
C ARG A 122 1.31 11.58 22.18
N LYS A 123 2.51 11.51 22.72
CA LYS A 123 3.54 10.56 22.25
C LYS A 123 3.04 9.13 22.39
N LEU A 124 3.14 8.36 21.31
CA LEU A 124 2.86 6.91 21.32
C LEU A 124 3.95 6.17 22.09
N GLU A 125 3.55 5.15 22.84
CA GLU A 125 4.49 4.28 23.56
C GLU A 125 5.44 3.57 22.57
N GLU A 126 4.87 3.05 21.49
CA GLU A 126 5.59 2.48 20.36
C GLU A 126 5.31 3.31 19.11
N PRO A 127 6.34 3.88 18.44
CA PRO A 127 6.12 4.66 17.23
C PRO A 127 5.29 3.88 16.19
N GLY A 128 4.18 4.49 15.77
CA GLY A 128 3.27 3.96 14.75
C GLY A 128 2.46 2.74 15.17
N VAL A 129 2.39 2.39 16.47
CA VAL A 129 1.65 1.21 16.92
C VAL A 129 0.75 1.57 18.11
N ILE A 130 -0.51 1.18 18.00
CA ILE A 130 -1.48 1.20 19.09
C ILE A 130 -2.02 -0.21 19.26
N ARG A 131 -1.92 -0.76 20.47
CA ARG A 131 -2.31 -2.13 20.77
C ARG A 131 -3.66 -2.17 21.43
N HIS A 132 -4.54 -3.05 20.93
CA HIS A 132 -5.91 -3.20 21.41
C HIS A 132 -6.18 -4.67 21.80
N PRO A 133 -6.35 -4.99 23.08
CA PRO A 133 -6.87 -6.28 23.48
C PRO A 133 -8.32 -6.43 23.01
N VAL A 134 -8.64 -7.56 22.38
CA VAL A 134 -9.97 -7.87 21.85
C VAL A 134 -10.45 -9.22 22.36
N ASP A 135 -11.76 -9.47 22.24
CA ASP A 135 -12.42 -10.68 22.72
C ASP A 135 -12.70 -11.73 21.63
N PHE A 136 -12.32 -11.46 20.37
CA PHE A 136 -12.51 -12.36 19.24
C PHE A 136 -11.21 -13.08 18.86
N ASP A 137 -11.32 -14.28 18.29
CA ASP A 137 -10.21 -15.03 17.70
C ASP A 137 -9.95 -14.63 16.25
N ASP A 138 -11.01 -14.40 15.50
CA ASP A 138 -11.02 -13.89 14.13
C ASP A 138 -12.21 -12.97 13.90
N TYR A 139 -12.15 -12.16 12.83
CA TYR A 139 -13.24 -11.26 12.46
C TYR A 139 -13.36 -11.15 10.93
N ASP A 140 -14.58 -10.98 10.43
CA ASP A 140 -14.81 -10.70 9.01
C ASP A 140 -14.31 -9.30 8.66
N SER A 141 -13.37 -9.21 7.72
CA SER A 141 -12.71 -7.94 7.38
C SER A 141 -13.62 -6.95 6.66
N ASN A 142 -14.60 -7.44 5.87
CA ASN A 142 -15.59 -6.58 5.24
C ASN A 142 -16.55 -6.00 6.29
N ASP A 143 -17.04 -6.85 7.19
CA ASP A 143 -17.91 -6.42 8.29
C ASP A 143 -17.20 -5.42 9.21
N PHE A 144 -15.91 -5.61 9.45
CA PHE A 144 -15.11 -4.69 10.24
C PHE A 144 -15.10 -3.27 9.65
N LEU A 145 -14.90 -3.14 8.34
CA LEU A 145 -14.83 -1.83 7.68
C LEU A 145 -16.19 -1.24 7.32
N GLN A 146 -17.22 -2.06 7.08
CA GLN A 146 -18.49 -1.56 6.54
C GLN A 146 -19.59 -1.39 7.56
N LYS A 147 -19.51 -2.09 8.70
CA LYS A 147 -20.57 -2.04 9.71
C LYS A 147 -20.18 -1.08 10.83
N ASN A 148 -21.21 -0.44 11.42
CA ASN A 148 -21.03 0.28 12.65
C ASN A 148 -20.45 -0.67 13.71
N SER A 149 -19.26 -0.34 14.22
CA SER A 149 -18.47 -1.24 15.05
C SER A 149 -18.01 -0.52 16.32
N LYS A 150 -17.99 -1.25 17.43
CA LYS A 150 -17.34 -0.79 18.67
C LYS A 150 -15.84 -0.45 18.47
N TYR A 151 -15.26 -0.87 17.35
CA TYR A 151 -13.85 -0.61 17.00
C TYR A 151 -13.65 0.67 16.17
N ALA A 152 -14.73 1.37 15.83
CA ALA A 152 -14.65 2.66 15.10
C ALA A 152 -13.82 3.70 15.86
N GLU A 153 -13.86 3.68 17.20
CA GLU A 153 -13.09 4.58 18.07
C GLU A 153 -11.57 4.39 17.97
N TYR A 154 -11.09 3.22 17.44
CA TYR A 154 -9.67 3.02 17.22
C TYR A 154 -9.14 3.85 16.06
N THR A 155 -10.01 4.27 15.12
CA THR A 155 -9.61 5.06 13.96
C THR A 155 -9.06 6.42 14.41
N GLN A 156 -7.79 6.67 14.14
CA GLN A 156 -7.19 7.99 14.28
C GLN A 156 -7.68 8.92 13.16
N ASN A 157 -7.59 10.23 13.37
CA ASN A 157 -8.05 11.25 12.43
C ASN A 157 -7.56 11.00 11.00
N LEU A 158 -8.50 10.76 10.07
CA LEU A 158 -8.23 10.39 8.67
C LEU A 158 -7.43 11.42 7.88
N ARG A 159 -7.51 12.71 8.29
CA ARG A 159 -6.74 13.80 7.66
C ARG A 159 -5.28 13.84 8.11
N LYS A 160 -4.94 13.09 9.16
CA LYS A 160 -3.61 13.06 9.75
C LYS A 160 -2.92 11.70 9.62
N PHE A 161 -3.70 10.61 9.54
CA PHE A 161 -3.16 9.25 9.63
C PHE A 161 -3.82 8.30 8.64
N ILE A 162 -3.01 7.40 8.10
CA ILE A 162 -3.48 6.16 7.47
C ILE A 162 -3.59 5.11 8.57
N ASN A 163 -4.80 4.59 8.80
CA ASN A 163 -5.06 3.57 9.80
C ASN A 163 -4.92 2.18 9.18
N ILE A 164 -4.11 1.32 9.79
CA ILE A 164 -3.85 -0.06 9.36
C ILE A 164 -4.23 -0.99 10.50
N TYR A 165 -5.26 -1.81 10.31
CA TYR A 165 -5.75 -2.75 11.31
C TYR A 165 -5.15 -4.13 11.06
N LEU A 166 -4.52 -4.70 12.08
CA LEU A 166 -3.89 -6.01 12.04
C LEU A 166 -4.63 -6.97 12.96
N PHE A 167 -5.27 -7.99 12.38
CA PHE A 167 -5.97 -9.04 13.12
C PHE A 167 -6.13 -10.28 12.25
N LYS A 168 -6.53 -11.42 12.86
CA LYS A 168 -6.84 -12.62 12.11
C LYS A 168 -8.18 -12.46 11.40
N PHE A 169 -8.20 -12.68 10.09
CA PHE A 169 -9.43 -12.68 9.33
C PHE A 169 -10.17 -13.99 9.50
N LYS A 170 -11.50 -13.89 9.50
CA LYS A 170 -12.36 -15.06 9.46
C LYS A 170 -12.17 -15.78 8.13
N GLU A 171 -11.72 -17.02 8.20
CA GLU A 171 -11.46 -17.81 7.00
C GLU A 171 -12.75 -18.25 6.34
N SER A 172 -12.80 -18.21 5.02
CA SER A 172 -13.77 -18.97 4.22
C SER A 172 -13.13 -20.32 3.84
N LYS A 173 -13.97 -21.34 3.61
CA LYS A 173 -13.48 -22.71 3.30
C LYS A 173 -12.63 -22.77 2.03
N ASP A 174 -12.80 -21.82 1.12
CA ASP A 174 -12.25 -21.91 -0.23
C ASP A 174 -11.21 -20.81 -0.54
N ALA A 175 -10.95 -19.89 0.43
CA ALA A 175 -10.21 -18.71 0.07
C ALA A 175 -9.66 -17.94 1.28
N ILE A 176 -8.39 -17.56 1.22
CA ILE A 176 -7.76 -16.69 2.22
C ILE A 176 -7.62 -15.28 1.66
N VAL A 177 -8.31 -14.35 2.31
CA VAL A 177 -8.10 -12.91 2.08
C VAL A 177 -6.89 -12.47 2.90
N ARG A 178 -5.95 -11.74 2.26
CA ARG A 178 -4.70 -11.29 2.89
C ARG A 178 -4.77 -9.88 3.40
N GLY A 179 -5.45 -9.04 2.66
CA GLY A 179 -5.68 -7.64 2.97
C GLY A 179 -6.97 -7.15 2.32
N ILE A 180 -7.44 -6.03 2.79
CA ILE A 180 -8.57 -5.29 2.23
C ILE A 180 -8.43 -3.82 2.59
N SER A 181 -8.74 -2.94 1.66
CA SER A 181 -8.66 -1.49 1.84
C SER A 181 -9.97 -0.81 1.54
N VAL A 182 -10.23 0.30 2.21
CA VAL A 182 -11.21 1.27 1.73
C VAL A 182 -10.65 2.01 0.52
N MET A 183 -11.50 2.26 -0.48
CA MET A 183 -11.16 3.14 -1.60
C MET A 183 -11.41 4.60 -1.22
N PRO A 184 -10.60 5.56 -1.73
CA PRO A 184 -10.81 6.96 -1.44
C PRO A 184 -12.13 7.46 -2.02
N VAL A 185 -12.69 8.51 -1.40
CA VAL A 185 -13.88 9.23 -1.89
C VAL A 185 -13.46 10.63 -2.26
N MET A 186 -13.67 11.01 -3.51
CA MET A 186 -13.27 12.30 -4.05
C MET A 186 -14.35 13.37 -3.84
N THR A 187 -14.01 14.62 -4.05
CA THR A 187 -15.01 15.67 -4.20
C THR A 187 -15.51 15.69 -5.65
N LYS A 188 -16.73 16.20 -5.87
CA LYS A 188 -17.30 16.34 -7.23
C LYS A 188 -16.46 17.24 -8.13
N GLU A 189 -15.77 18.20 -7.53
CA GLU A 189 -14.90 19.15 -8.25
C GLU A 189 -13.60 18.48 -8.74
N HIS A 190 -13.19 17.40 -8.08
CA HIS A 190 -11.95 16.67 -8.35
C HIS A 190 -12.21 15.18 -8.57
N GLN A 191 -13.26 14.86 -9.33
CA GLN A 191 -13.59 13.48 -9.67
C GLN A 191 -12.39 12.76 -10.31
N LEU A 192 -12.29 11.48 -10.01
CA LEU A 192 -11.35 10.57 -10.62
C LEU A 192 -12.11 9.31 -11.04
N GLU A 193 -11.98 8.98 -12.33
CA GLU A 193 -12.72 7.87 -12.92
C GLU A 193 -12.61 6.58 -12.10
N GLY A 194 -13.75 5.90 -11.90
CA GLY A 194 -13.85 4.68 -11.10
C GLY A 194 -13.97 4.90 -9.60
N LEU A 195 -13.61 6.06 -9.04
CA LEU A 195 -13.79 6.37 -7.63
C LEU A 195 -15.16 6.99 -7.36
N ASN A 196 -15.69 6.74 -6.16
CA ASN A 196 -16.88 7.43 -5.68
C ASN A 196 -16.56 8.89 -5.40
N ASP A 197 -17.55 9.76 -5.59
CA ASP A 197 -17.46 11.18 -5.25
C ASP A 197 -18.65 11.65 -4.40
N THR A 198 -18.46 12.78 -3.74
CA THR A 198 -19.52 13.47 -3.00
C THR A 198 -19.23 14.98 -2.97
N THR A 199 -20.13 15.75 -2.39
CA THR A 199 -19.94 17.21 -2.27
C THR A 199 -18.80 17.54 -1.30
N SER A 200 -18.06 18.61 -1.58
CA SER A 200 -17.01 19.12 -0.67
C SER A 200 -17.53 19.39 0.74
N THR A 201 -18.78 19.84 0.86
CA THR A 201 -19.45 20.12 2.14
C THR A 201 -19.66 18.87 3.00
N PHE A 202 -19.76 17.66 2.39
CA PHE A 202 -19.85 16.41 3.14
C PHE A 202 -18.63 16.19 4.02
N PHE A 203 -17.46 16.63 3.57
CA PHE A 203 -16.22 16.41 4.30
C PHE A 203 -15.96 17.44 5.42
N ASN A 204 -16.81 18.49 5.53
CA ASN A 204 -16.61 19.52 6.53
C ASN A 204 -16.70 18.95 7.95
N GLY A 205 -15.60 19.07 8.71
CA GLY A 205 -15.49 18.57 10.06
C GLY A 205 -15.36 17.05 10.22
N VAL A 206 -15.50 16.25 9.16
CA VAL A 206 -15.32 14.79 9.26
C VAL A 206 -13.87 14.48 9.58
N ARG A 207 -13.62 13.81 10.71
CA ARG A 207 -12.32 13.28 11.13
C ARG A 207 -12.31 11.76 11.14
N ARG A 208 -13.46 11.13 11.41
CA ARG A 208 -13.70 9.68 11.42
C ARG A 208 -15.18 9.39 11.18
N PHE A 209 -15.47 8.13 10.90
CA PHE A 209 -16.84 7.61 10.75
C PHE A 209 -17.24 6.76 11.95
N THR A 210 -18.48 6.28 11.98
CA THR A 210 -18.98 5.35 13.00
C THR A 210 -18.58 3.89 12.73
N ASN A 211 -17.81 3.65 11.69
CA ASN A 211 -17.17 2.38 11.34
C ASN A 211 -15.67 2.62 11.20
N PRO A 212 -14.82 1.61 11.42
CA PRO A 212 -13.40 1.71 11.12
C PRO A 212 -13.16 2.10 9.66
N TRP A 213 -12.11 2.88 9.44
CA TRP A 213 -11.74 3.35 8.10
C TRP A 213 -10.25 3.22 7.91
N GLY A 214 -9.83 2.48 6.90
CA GLY A 214 -8.41 2.25 6.64
C GLY A 214 -8.17 0.96 5.88
N ILE A 215 -7.09 0.30 6.24
CA ILE A 215 -6.60 -0.94 5.63
C ILE A 215 -6.66 -2.03 6.69
N CYS A 216 -7.17 -3.21 6.36
CA CYS A 216 -7.05 -4.39 7.21
C CYS A 216 -6.03 -5.36 6.59
N ILE A 217 -5.14 -5.90 7.42
CA ILE A 217 -4.14 -6.91 7.05
C ILE A 217 -4.36 -8.15 7.90
N ASN A 218 -4.42 -9.32 7.26
CA ASN A 218 -4.53 -10.59 7.94
C ASN A 218 -3.20 -10.94 8.62
N ASN A 219 -3.21 -11.05 9.93
CA ASN A 219 -2.00 -11.20 10.73
C ASN A 219 -1.28 -12.56 10.54
N ILE A 220 -1.97 -13.58 10.00
CA ILE A 220 -1.33 -14.89 9.75
C ILE A 220 -0.16 -14.82 8.77
N PHE A 221 -0.06 -13.73 7.98
CA PHE A 221 1.02 -13.51 7.02
C PHE A 221 2.16 -12.63 7.56
N ILE A 222 2.06 -12.13 8.79
CA ILE A 222 2.97 -11.11 9.32
C ILE A 222 4.42 -11.60 9.46
N ASP A 223 4.61 -12.88 9.78
CA ASP A 223 5.92 -13.51 10.01
C ASP A 223 6.46 -14.28 8.80
N GLN A 224 5.75 -14.30 7.69
CA GLN A 224 6.26 -14.95 6.49
C GLN A 224 7.53 -14.23 6.05
N SER A 225 8.66 -14.74 6.55
CA SER A 225 9.98 -14.26 6.19
C SER A 225 10.23 -14.54 4.70
N GLN A 226 10.93 -13.63 4.03
CA GLN A 226 11.46 -13.78 2.68
C GLN A 226 12.49 -14.92 2.61
N LYS A 227 12.11 -16.17 2.91
CA LYS A 227 13.04 -17.32 2.84
C LYS A 227 13.40 -17.73 1.43
N TRP A 228 12.70 -17.21 0.43
CA TRP A 228 12.93 -17.52 -0.97
C TRP A 228 13.48 -16.27 -1.63
N GLY A 229 14.62 -16.34 -2.25
CA GLY A 229 15.30 -15.24 -2.96
C GLY A 229 14.51 -14.64 -4.12
N TYR A 230 13.26 -15.02 -4.27
CA TYR A 230 12.26 -14.50 -5.19
C TYR A 230 11.28 -13.64 -4.40
N VAL A 231 10.78 -12.59 -5.02
CA VAL A 231 9.74 -11.75 -4.46
C VAL A 231 8.57 -12.66 -4.12
N ASN A 232 8.40 -12.97 -2.82
CA ASN A 232 7.27 -13.77 -2.39
C ASN A 232 6.03 -12.87 -2.39
N PRO A 233 5.11 -13.00 -3.37
CA PRO A 233 3.91 -12.18 -3.43
C PRO A 233 2.99 -12.38 -2.22
N ASN A 234 3.36 -13.30 -1.34
CA ASN A 234 2.60 -13.71 -0.16
C ASN A 234 3.13 -13.08 1.13
N CYS A 235 4.06 -12.15 1.07
CA CYS A 235 4.61 -11.51 2.26
C CYS A 235 3.79 -10.29 2.70
N ALA A 236 3.85 -9.96 3.99
CA ALA A 236 3.08 -8.86 4.57
C ALA A 236 3.36 -7.51 3.91
N TRP A 237 4.61 -7.22 3.50
CA TRP A 237 4.93 -5.94 2.88
C TRP A 237 4.34 -5.80 1.47
N SER A 238 4.30 -6.87 0.65
CA SER A 238 3.70 -6.79 -0.68
C SER A 238 2.18 -6.65 -0.59
N THR A 239 1.55 -7.35 0.36
CA THR A 239 0.13 -7.17 0.66
C THR A 239 -0.15 -5.74 1.11
N LEU A 240 0.62 -5.21 2.05
CA LEU A 240 0.42 -3.83 2.53
C LEU A 240 0.66 -2.81 1.41
N ALA A 241 1.68 -3.00 0.56
CA ALA A 241 1.94 -2.11 -0.57
C ALA A 241 0.79 -2.11 -1.58
N HIS A 242 0.18 -3.27 -1.83
CA HIS A 242 -1.01 -3.44 -2.66
C HIS A 242 -2.22 -2.71 -2.06
N GLU A 243 -2.51 -2.96 -0.79
CA GLU A 243 -3.65 -2.32 -0.10
C GLU A 243 -3.48 -0.80 0.04
N LEU A 244 -2.25 -0.32 0.24
CA LEU A 244 -1.94 1.11 0.18
C LEU A 244 -2.18 1.67 -1.22
N GLY A 245 -1.89 0.90 -2.28
CA GLY A 245 -2.25 1.26 -3.65
C GLY A 245 -3.75 1.52 -3.79
N HIS A 246 -4.60 0.63 -3.29
CA HIS A 246 -6.04 0.82 -3.25
C HIS A 246 -6.46 2.03 -2.43
N TYR A 247 -5.87 2.17 -1.24
CA TYR A 247 -6.16 3.29 -0.33
C TYR A 247 -5.89 4.65 -0.97
N ILE A 248 -4.92 4.74 -1.88
CA ILE A 248 -4.58 5.94 -2.64
C ILE A 248 -5.11 5.93 -4.08
N GLY A 249 -6.11 5.08 -4.39
CA GLY A 249 -6.95 5.16 -5.58
C GLY A 249 -6.60 4.27 -6.75
N LEU A 250 -5.71 3.29 -6.60
CA LEU A 250 -5.41 2.31 -7.65
C LEU A 250 -6.43 1.16 -7.66
N PHE A 251 -6.63 0.59 -8.83
CA PHE A 251 -7.44 -0.61 -9.07
C PHE A 251 -6.55 -1.77 -9.49
N HIS A 252 -7.10 -2.98 -9.47
CA HIS A 252 -6.42 -4.15 -10.01
C HIS A 252 -6.17 -3.98 -11.50
N THR A 253 -5.02 -4.42 -11.98
CA THR A 253 -4.65 -4.36 -13.40
C THR A 253 -5.33 -5.43 -14.25
N PHE A 254 -6.00 -6.41 -13.63
CA PHE A 254 -6.67 -7.51 -14.30
C PHE A 254 -8.19 -7.36 -14.27
N SER A 255 -8.89 -8.04 -15.18
CA SER A 255 -10.32 -8.26 -15.13
C SER A 255 -10.61 -9.59 -14.44
N GLU A 256 -11.69 -9.67 -13.65
CA GLU A 256 -12.02 -10.86 -12.86
C GLU A 256 -12.40 -12.05 -13.76
N GLU A 257 -13.37 -11.88 -14.66
CA GLU A 257 -14.00 -12.96 -15.42
C GLU A 257 -13.88 -12.80 -16.93
N ASP A 258 -13.58 -11.60 -17.40
CA ASP A 258 -13.54 -11.24 -18.81
C ASP A 258 -12.32 -10.37 -19.13
N CYS A 259 -12.32 -9.68 -20.24
CA CYS A 259 -11.31 -8.70 -20.62
C CYS A 259 -11.87 -7.28 -20.75
N GLU A 260 -13.00 -6.99 -20.12
CA GLU A 260 -13.69 -5.69 -20.22
C GLU A 260 -13.42 -4.78 -19.02
N GLY A 261 -12.87 -5.33 -17.93
CA GLY A 261 -12.48 -4.56 -16.75
C GLY A 261 -11.34 -3.57 -17.05
N THR A 262 -11.37 -2.43 -16.39
CA THR A 262 -10.31 -1.41 -16.48
C THR A 262 -9.83 -0.98 -15.10
N ASP A 263 -8.52 -0.75 -14.99
CA ASP A 263 -7.89 -0.09 -13.84
C ASP A 263 -7.76 1.44 -14.06
N TYR A 264 -8.30 1.93 -15.18
CA TYR A 264 -8.23 3.34 -15.60
C TYR A 264 -6.81 3.85 -15.88
N CYS A 265 -5.89 2.95 -16.25
CA CYS A 265 -4.53 3.24 -16.64
C CYS A 265 -4.23 2.51 -17.96
N SER A 266 -3.93 3.28 -19.00
CA SER A 266 -3.70 2.72 -20.36
C SER A 266 -2.31 2.10 -20.52
N ASP A 267 -1.41 2.36 -19.57
CA ASP A 267 -0.02 1.89 -19.58
C ASP A 267 0.20 0.63 -18.74
N THR A 268 -0.88 -0.01 -18.28
CA THR A 268 -0.86 -1.30 -17.59
C THR A 268 -1.35 -2.41 -18.51
N LYS A 269 -0.86 -3.64 -18.29
CA LYS A 269 -1.34 -4.84 -18.99
C LYS A 269 -2.45 -5.49 -18.19
N SER A 270 -3.52 -5.91 -18.84
CA SER A 270 -4.66 -6.61 -18.25
C SER A 270 -4.75 -8.06 -18.72
N CYS A 271 -5.27 -8.93 -17.88
CA CYS A 271 -5.61 -10.32 -18.24
C CYS A 271 -6.96 -10.73 -17.67
N ASN A 272 -7.57 -11.76 -18.22
CA ASN A 272 -8.67 -12.47 -17.60
C ASN A 272 -8.11 -13.33 -16.45
N TYR A 273 -8.35 -12.91 -15.21
CA TYR A 273 -7.79 -13.55 -14.02
C TYR A 273 -8.27 -14.99 -13.83
N GLN A 274 -9.56 -15.25 -13.99
CA GLN A 274 -10.11 -16.61 -13.84
C GLN A 274 -9.56 -17.57 -14.91
N ALA A 275 -9.44 -17.13 -16.16
CA ALA A 275 -8.84 -17.93 -17.22
C ALA A 275 -7.36 -18.23 -16.91
N TYR A 276 -6.62 -17.25 -16.42
CA TYR A 276 -5.24 -17.44 -16.00
C TYR A 276 -5.11 -18.43 -14.84
N MET A 277 -5.96 -18.28 -13.79
CA MET A 277 -5.94 -19.21 -12.66
C MET A 277 -6.26 -20.64 -13.07
N LYS A 278 -7.17 -20.81 -14.01
CA LYS A 278 -7.44 -22.13 -14.59
C LYS A 278 -6.22 -22.71 -15.33
N THR A 279 -5.53 -21.89 -16.10
CA THR A 279 -4.29 -22.29 -16.78
C THR A 279 -3.24 -22.76 -15.78
N ILE A 280 -3.03 -22.03 -14.68
CA ILE A 280 -2.12 -22.43 -13.59
C ILE A 280 -2.56 -23.74 -12.95
N GLU A 281 -3.86 -23.87 -12.66
CA GLU A 281 -4.40 -25.10 -12.07
C GLU A 281 -4.18 -26.32 -12.96
N ASP A 282 -4.50 -26.21 -14.24
CA ASP A 282 -4.32 -27.28 -15.22
C ASP A 282 -2.83 -27.62 -15.41
N PHE A 283 -1.95 -26.63 -15.44
CA PHE A 283 -0.50 -26.81 -15.47
C PHE A 283 -0.01 -27.59 -14.25
N LEU A 284 -0.37 -27.17 -13.04
CA LEU A 284 0.06 -27.82 -11.80
C LEU A 284 -0.52 -29.23 -11.64
N LYS A 285 -1.75 -29.49 -12.12
CA LYS A 285 -2.34 -30.83 -12.15
C LYS A 285 -1.62 -31.79 -13.10
N GLY A 286 -1.03 -31.25 -14.18
CA GLY A 286 -0.25 -32.03 -15.15
C GLY A 286 1.13 -32.47 -14.64
N LEU A 287 1.61 -31.89 -13.52
CA LEU A 287 2.90 -32.18 -12.94
C LEU A 287 2.78 -33.21 -11.81
N SER A 288 3.76 -34.15 -11.77
CA SER A 288 3.99 -35.00 -10.60
C SER A 288 4.47 -34.18 -9.40
N ASP A 289 4.34 -34.71 -8.18
CA ASP A 289 4.83 -34.04 -6.99
C ASP A 289 6.34 -33.79 -7.02
N GLN A 290 7.10 -34.66 -7.73
CA GLN A 290 8.53 -34.47 -7.92
C GLN A 290 8.83 -33.31 -8.88
N GLU A 291 8.08 -33.15 -9.96
CA GLU A 291 8.25 -32.02 -10.89
C GLU A 291 7.90 -30.68 -10.25
N LYS A 292 6.89 -30.65 -9.37
CA LYS A 292 6.53 -29.43 -8.62
C LYS A 292 7.67 -28.91 -7.74
N LEU A 293 8.54 -29.79 -7.23
CA LEU A 293 9.73 -29.41 -6.45
C LEU A 293 10.77 -28.64 -7.27
N PHE A 294 10.75 -28.79 -8.60
CA PHE A 294 11.64 -28.04 -9.50
C PHE A 294 11.10 -26.67 -9.92
N LEU A 295 9.87 -26.32 -9.53
CA LEU A 295 9.34 -24.96 -9.74
C LEU A 295 10.01 -24.02 -8.74
N THR A 296 11.11 -23.41 -9.15
CA THR A 296 11.94 -22.57 -8.29
C THR A 296 11.85 -21.08 -8.64
N SER A 297 11.24 -20.79 -9.79
CA SER A 297 11.12 -19.43 -10.32
C SER A 297 9.69 -19.12 -10.71
N PHE A 298 9.30 -17.86 -10.58
CA PHE A 298 8.06 -17.34 -11.13
C PHE A 298 7.93 -17.61 -12.65
N TYR A 299 9.05 -17.59 -13.36
CA TYR A 299 9.11 -17.86 -14.81
C TYR A 299 8.94 -19.33 -15.19
N ASP A 300 8.89 -20.23 -14.20
CA ASP A 300 8.57 -21.65 -14.44
C ASP A 300 7.06 -21.88 -14.59
N LEU A 301 6.26 -20.87 -14.25
CA LEU A 301 4.81 -20.89 -14.41
C LEU A 301 4.40 -20.42 -15.80
N PRO A 302 3.21 -20.80 -16.30
CA PRO A 302 2.67 -20.23 -17.53
C PRO A 302 2.59 -18.70 -17.47
N PRO A 303 2.92 -17.98 -18.55
CA PRO A 303 2.70 -16.55 -18.65
C PRO A 303 1.20 -16.24 -18.66
N ARG A 304 0.84 -15.00 -18.44
CA ARG A 304 -0.50 -14.46 -18.67
C ARG A 304 -0.64 -14.05 -20.12
N THR A 305 -1.88 -14.08 -20.62
CA THR A 305 -2.20 -13.53 -21.94
C THR A 305 -2.84 -12.16 -21.76
N GLU A 306 -2.28 -11.15 -22.37
CA GLU A 306 -2.77 -9.76 -22.34
C GLU A 306 -4.07 -9.65 -23.13
N CYS A 307 -5.08 -8.97 -22.54
CA CYS A 307 -6.44 -8.93 -23.06
C CYS A 307 -6.57 -8.21 -24.41
N GLN A 308 -5.82 -7.15 -24.66
CA GLN A 308 -5.97 -6.31 -25.86
C GLN A 308 -5.17 -6.85 -27.03
N THR A 309 -3.95 -7.33 -26.76
CA THR A 309 -3.00 -7.75 -27.80
C THR A 309 -2.95 -9.26 -28.02
N GLY A 310 -3.36 -10.03 -27.02
CA GLY A 310 -3.20 -11.49 -27.01
C GLY A 310 -1.76 -11.94 -26.78
N GLU A 311 -0.84 -11.04 -26.46
CA GLU A 311 0.56 -11.37 -26.21
C GLU A 311 0.76 -11.96 -24.80
N ASP A 312 1.67 -12.90 -24.71
CA ASP A 312 2.06 -13.46 -23.41
C ASP A 312 2.97 -12.51 -22.64
N TYR A 313 2.74 -12.40 -21.31
CA TYR A 313 3.57 -11.59 -20.43
C TYR A 313 3.64 -12.18 -19.01
N TYR A 314 4.67 -11.80 -18.27
CA TYR A 314 4.79 -12.07 -16.85
C TYR A 314 4.44 -10.81 -16.06
N ALA A 315 3.50 -10.92 -15.13
CA ALA A 315 3.03 -9.80 -14.34
C ALA A 315 4.10 -9.31 -13.36
N ASP A 316 4.25 -8.00 -13.28
CA ASP A 316 5.20 -7.35 -12.36
C ASP A 316 4.59 -6.21 -11.55
N ASN A 317 3.35 -5.82 -11.87
CA ASN A 317 2.66 -4.70 -11.21
C ASN A 317 2.23 -5.06 -9.79
N ILE A 318 2.35 -4.09 -8.87
CA ILE A 318 1.93 -4.27 -7.47
C ILE A 318 0.41 -4.45 -7.33
N MET A 319 -0.37 -3.89 -8.27
CA MET A 319 -1.83 -4.00 -8.28
C MET A 319 -2.32 -5.26 -8.98
N ASP A 320 -1.41 -6.15 -9.34
CA ASP A 320 -1.74 -7.46 -9.84
C ASP A 320 -1.92 -8.47 -8.69
N TYR A 321 -2.47 -9.63 -9.01
CA TYR A 321 -2.80 -10.64 -8.02
C TYR A 321 -1.96 -11.88 -8.22
N ILE A 322 -1.62 -12.61 -7.20
CA ILE A 322 -0.88 -13.86 -7.15
C ILE A 322 0.01 -14.09 -8.38
N TYR A 323 1.19 -14.64 -8.21
CA TYR A 323 2.13 -14.90 -9.30
C TYR A 323 2.48 -13.64 -10.10
N THR A 324 2.91 -12.62 -9.38
CA THR A 324 3.46 -11.36 -9.91
C THR A 324 4.79 -11.07 -9.21
N LEU A 325 5.68 -10.36 -9.87
CA LEU A 325 6.93 -9.90 -9.27
C LEU A 325 6.75 -8.78 -8.24
N CYS A 326 5.56 -8.18 -8.17
CA CYS A 326 5.24 -7.07 -7.25
C CYS A 326 6.30 -5.97 -7.23
N SER A 327 6.80 -5.56 -8.39
CA SER A 327 7.98 -4.68 -8.49
C SER A 327 7.72 -3.36 -9.19
N ASN A 328 6.62 -3.26 -9.93
CA ASN A 328 6.32 -2.14 -10.82
C ASN A 328 5.05 -1.39 -10.43
N ILE A 329 5.08 -0.07 -10.63
CA ILE A 329 3.93 0.84 -10.59
C ILE A 329 4.05 1.73 -11.82
N SER A 330 3.03 1.75 -12.68
CA SER A 330 3.07 2.46 -13.95
C SER A 330 3.09 3.99 -13.81
N LYS A 331 3.36 4.69 -14.89
CA LYS A 331 3.34 6.16 -14.90
C LYS A 331 1.94 6.72 -14.65
N GLU A 332 0.91 6.13 -15.28
CA GLU A 332 -0.48 6.58 -15.11
C GLU A 332 -1.00 6.21 -13.69
N GLN A 333 -0.60 5.07 -13.15
CA GLN A 333 -0.87 4.75 -11.74
C GLN A 333 -0.27 5.79 -10.80
N ARG A 334 0.97 6.24 -11.04
CA ARG A 334 1.57 7.33 -10.25
C ARG A 334 0.80 8.64 -10.37
N ALA A 335 0.40 9.01 -11.58
CA ALA A 335 -0.40 10.22 -11.80
C ALA A 335 -1.76 10.15 -11.08
N ARG A 336 -2.38 8.97 -11.11
CA ARG A 336 -3.65 8.71 -10.44
C ARG A 336 -3.52 8.83 -8.91
N THR A 337 -2.51 8.22 -8.31
CA THR A 337 -2.25 8.36 -6.86
C THR A 337 -1.95 9.80 -6.48
N ARG A 338 -1.21 10.52 -7.32
CA ARG A 338 -0.90 11.93 -7.11
C ARG A 338 -2.16 12.79 -7.08
N HIS A 339 -3.11 12.53 -7.97
CA HIS A 339 -4.40 13.21 -7.98
C HIS A 339 -5.16 12.99 -6.66
N VAL A 340 -5.23 11.74 -6.18
CA VAL A 340 -5.87 11.43 -4.89
C VAL A 340 -5.20 12.17 -3.74
N LEU A 341 -3.86 12.15 -3.65
CA LEU A 341 -3.14 12.84 -2.58
C LEU A 341 -3.35 14.35 -2.62
N ASN A 342 -3.42 14.93 -3.82
CA ASN A 342 -3.62 16.37 -4.00
C ASN A 342 -5.02 16.84 -3.58
N TYR A 343 -6.07 16.00 -3.74
CA TYR A 343 -7.45 16.49 -3.70
C TYR A 343 -8.38 15.70 -2.78
N CYS A 344 -8.04 14.47 -2.35
CA CYS A 344 -8.91 13.71 -1.45
C CYS A 344 -8.91 14.31 -0.03
N PRO A 345 -10.06 14.79 0.50
CA PRO A 345 -10.10 15.48 1.79
C PRO A 345 -9.81 14.60 3.00
N LEU A 346 -10.05 13.27 2.90
CA LEU A 346 -9.82 12.29 3.97
C LEU A 346 -8.51 11.52 3.79
N MET A 347 -7.51 12.20 3.26
CA MET A 347 -6.17 11.66 3.07
C MET A 347 -5.17 12.57 3.78
N PRO A 348 -4.18 12.04 4.54
CA PRO A 348 -3.15 12.89 5.15
C PRO A 348 -2.29 13.59 4.09
N GLY A 349 -1.57 14.62 4.51
CA GLY A 349 -0.69 15.43 3.66
C GLY A 349 -1.34 16.70 3.12
N LEU A 350 -0.50 17.55 2.52
CA LEU A 350 -0.93 18.83 1.94
C LEU A 350 -1.90 18.63 0.78
N LYS A 351 -2.79 19.59 0.57
CA LYS A 351 -3.73 19.61 -0.56
C LYS A 351 -3.45 20.80 -1.47
N LYS A 352 -3.61 20.61 -2.78
CA LYS A 352 -3.43 21.70 -3.79
C LYS A 352 -4.46 22.80 -3.61
N GLU A 353 -5.67 22.44 -3.18
CA GLU A 353 -6.73 23.38 -2.83
C GLU A 353 -7.16 23.05 -1.40
N GLU A 354 -6.93 23.97 -0.48
CA GLU A 354 -7.65 23.93 0.78
C GLU A 354 -9.13 24.16 0.45
N ALA A 355 -10.00 23.25 0.87
CA ALA A 355 -11.42 23.52 0.86
C ALA A 355 -11.63 24.86 1.59
N THR A 356 -11.99 25.90 0.84
CA THR A 356 -12.18 27.27 1.32
C THR A 356 -13.39 27.36 2.26
N THR A 357 -13.28 26.74 3.42
CA THR A 357 -14.16 27.02 4.53
C THR A 357 -13.34 26.94 5.82
N ARG A 358 -12.67 28.03 6.15
CA ARG A 358 -12.56 28.42 7.55
C ARG A 358 -13.98 28.77 8.05
N ALA A 359 -14.84 27.78 8.15
CA ALA A 359 -15.94 27.86 9.09
C ALA A 359 -15.28 27.82 10.47
N GLY A 360 -15.49 28.88 11.29
CA GLY A 360 -15.12 28.82 12.68
C GLY A 360 -15.56 27.49 13.28
N GLU A 361 -14.85 26.99 14.29
CA GLU A 361 -15.05 25.68 14.93
C GLU A 361 -16.54 25.37 15.07
N SER A 362 -17.11 24.76 14.06
CA SER A 362 -18.43 24.16 14.14
C SER A 362 -18.29 22.98 15.09
N PRO A 363 -19.25 22.75 15.99
CA PRO A 363 -19.25 21.58 16.85
C PRO A 363 -18.99 20.33 15.96
N GLU A 364 -18.16 19.39 16.42
CA GLU A 364 -17.86 18.19 15.65
C GLU A 364 -19.17 17.58 15.14
N PRO A 365 -19.30 17.35 13.81
CA PRO A 365 -20.50 16.74 13.30
C PRO A 365 -20.65 15.35 13.94
N THR A 366 -21.87 14.98 14.26
CA THR A 366 -22.16 13.66 14.79
C THR A 366 -21.58 12.61 13.84
N PRO A 367 -20.76 11.67 14.32
CA PRO A 367 -20.20 10.64 13.48
C PRO A 367 -21.29 9.92 12.68
N THR A 368 -21.09 9.80 11.38
CA THR A 368 -22.06 9.20 10.46
C THR A 368 -21.55 7.85 9.98
N LEU A 369 -22.44 6.88 9.85
CA LEU A 369 -22.12 5.63 9.16
C LEU A 369 -21.95 5.94 7.68
N PHE A 370 -20.75 5.74 7.17
CA PHE A 370 -20.47 5.79 5.74
C PHE A 370 -19.96 4.42 5.28
N ARG A 371 -20.62 3.83 4.29
CA ARG A 371 -20.19 2.54 3.73
C ARG A 371 -19.21 2.81 2.59
N PRO A 372 -17.90 2.62 2.81
CA PRO A 372 -16.91 2.82 1.76
C PRO A 372 -17.05 1.75 0.69
N ARG A 373 -16.61 2.08 -0.52
CA ARG A 373 -16.23 1.05 -1.48
C ARG A 373 -14.96 0.37 -0.96
N LEU A 374 -14.96 -0.95 -0.92
CA LEU A 374 -13.78 -1.73 -0.53
C LEU A 374 -13.03 -2.19 -1.80
N SER A 375 -11.73 -2.42 -1.65
CA SER A 375 -10.96 -3.17 -2.62
C SER A 375 -11.54 -4.59 -2.67
N ASN A 376 -12.09 -5.00 -3.81
CA ASN A 376 -12.56 -6.37 -3.99
C ASN A 376 -11.36 -7.26 -4.29
N CYS A 377 -10.53 -7.53 -3.28
CA CYS A 377 -9.44 -8.48 -3.42
C CYS A 377 -10.04 -9.89 -3.42
N PRO A 378 -10.10 -10.58 -4.58
CA PRO A 378 -10.61 -11.94 -4.62
C PRO A 378 -9.74 -12.83 -3.73
N PRO A 379 -10.36 -13.77 -3.02
CA PRO A 379 -9.62 -14.65 -2.15
C PRO A 379 -8.65 -15.52 -2.94
N ALA A 380 -7.39 -15.57 -2.49
CA ALA A 380 -6.40 -16.47 -3.04
C ALA A 380 -6.85 -17.92 -2.82
N ARG A 381 -7.13 -18.66 -3.89
CA ARG A 381 -7.39 -20.09 -3.78
C ARG A 381 -6.11 -20.80 -3.33
N HIS A 382 -6.21 -21.58 -2.27
CA HIS A 382 -5.10 -22.40 -1.81
C HIS A 382 -4.81 -23.52 -2.80
N PHE A 383 -3.63 -23.49 -3.41
CA PHE A 383 -2.98 -24.74 -3.77
C PHE A 383 -2.24 -25.23 -2.51
N GLN A 384 -2.90 -26.07 -1.72
CA GLN A 384 -2.22 -26.80 -0.65
C GLN A 384 -1.23 -27.77 -1.29
N ALA A 385 0.05 -27.40 -1.29
CA ALA A 385 1.05 -28.43 -1.14
C ALA A 385 0.78 -29.08 0.22
N LYS A 386 0.27 -30.29 0.24
CA LYS A 386 0.18 -31.08 1.47
C LYS A 386 1.59 -31.19 2.01
N GLU A 387 1.92 -30.42 3.02
CA GLU A 387 3.10 -30.65 3.84
C GLU A 387 2.90 -31.97 4.59
N ASN A 388 3.26 -33.08 3.94
CA ASN A 388 3.60 -34.31 4.64
C ASN A 388 5.06 -34.19 5.08
N ILE A 389 5.32 -33.34 6.07
CA ILE A 389 6.55 -33.47 6.86
C ILE A 389 6.24 -34.48 7.96
N THR A 390 6.47 -35.74 7.64
CA THR A 390 6.69 -36.75 8.68
C THR A 390 8.03 -36.44 9.31
N THR A 391 8.00 -35.88 10.51
CA THR A 391 9.14 -35.86 11.43
C THR A 391 9.49 -37.31 11.77
N ASN A 392 10.63 -37.79 11.30
CA ASN A 392 11.41 -38.84 11.89
C ASN A 392 12.60 -38.23 12.62
#